data_2c47429f02a5390067f16b1f58c4eb74
#
_entry.id   2c47429f02a5390067f16b1f58c4eb74
#
_cell.length_a   1.000
_cell.length_b   1.000
_cell.length_c   1.000
_cell.angle_alpha   90.00
_cell.angle_beta   90.00
_cell.angle_gamma   90.00
#
_symmetry.space_group_name_H-M   'P 1'
#
loop_
_entity.id
_entity.type
_entity.pdbx_description
1 polymer ?
#
loop_
_entity_poly.entity_id
_entity_poly.type
_entity_poly.pdbx_seq_one_letter_code
_entity_poly.pdbx_strand_id
1 'polypeptide(L)'
;MGTRRIRIRGAGIIAAAALVLSACGSSTITRSSSAVTNTDDYGADIPVRVTVAAVKPSTLHLFNGVQATFVNEDSAVRSLVVDTVRSDQAGCAALTIVLQPGERKTTEPLPRFAACYFRDAQRPADMAFQGVVVTH
;
A
#
# COMPACT_ATOMS: atom_id res chain seq x y z
N MET A 1 39.99 45.73 -39.20
CA MET A 1 40.49 44.82 -40.23
C MET A 1 40.23 43.39 -39.74
N GLY A 2 39.47 42.56 -40.37
CA GLY A 2 38.90 42.42 -41.67
C GLY A 2 37.69 41.53 -41.64
N THR A 3 36.75 41.98 -42.37
CA THR A 3 35.46 41.40 -42.66
C THR A 3 35.60 40.14 -43.53
N ARG A 4 34.98 39.02 -43.16
CA ARG A 4 34.68 37.96 -44.15
C ARG A 4 33.22 37.60 -44.10
N ARG A 5 32.52 38.08 -45.10
CA ARG A 5 31.16 37.65 -45.47
C ARG A 5 31.25 36.30 -46.18
N ILE A 6 30.53 35.33 -45.76
CA ILE A 6 30.25 34.14 -46.56
C ILE A 6 28.76 34.16 -46.90
N ARG A 7 28.47 34.30 -48.17
CA ARG A 7 27.18 34.09 -48.79
C ARG A 7 27.09 32.63 -49.13
N ILE A 8 26.03 31.97 -48.70
CA ILE A 8 25.60 30.71 -49.30
C ILE A 8 24.16 30.88 -49.77
N ARG A 9 24.02 30.85 -51.11
CA ARG A 9 22.76 30.67 -51.82
C ARG A 9 22.50 29.17 -51.88
N GLY A 10 21.27 28.77 -51.64
CA GLY A 10 20.81 27.41 -51.90
C GLY A 10 19.29 27.36 -51.83
N ALA A 11 18.69 27.52 -53.00
CA ALA A 11 17.26 27.29 -53.20
C ALA A 11 17.02 25.78 -53.26
N GLY A 12 15.96 25.35 -52.65
CA GLY A 12 15.49 23.98 -52.75
C GLY A 12 14.06 23.87 -52.18
N ILE A 13 13.08 24.18 -53.07
CA ILE A 13 11.68 23.96 -52.82
C ILE A 13 11.38 22.48 -53.11
N ILE A 14 11.04 21.69 -52.10
CA ILE A 14 10.42 20.39 -52.28
C ILE A 14 9.12 20.40 -51.47
N ALA A 15 8.03 20.55 -52.15
CA ALA A 15 6.69 20.32 -51.60
C ALA A 15 6.49 18.82 -51.43
N ALA A 16 6.40 18.34 -50.23
CA ALA A 16 5.94 17.01 -49.90
C ALA A 16 4.61 17.16 -49.14
N ALA A 17 3.51 16.84 -49.84
CA ALA A 17 2.20 16.71 -49.24
C ALA A 17 2.17 15.48 -48.34
N ALA A 18 2.19 15.69 -47.02
CA ALA A 18 1.96 14.63 -46.05
C ALA A 18 0.48 14.58 -45.69
N LEU A 19 -0.19 13.52 -46.12
CA LEU A 19 -1.52 13.13 -45.66
C LEU A 19 -1.47 12.93 -44.13
N VAL A 20 -2.14 13.82 -43.40
CA VAL A 20 -2.39 13.62 -41.98
C VAL A 20 -3.57 12.66 -41.85
N LEU A 21 -3.30 11.38 -41.66
CA LEU A 21 -4.28 10.43 -41.15
C LEU A 21 -4.55 10.80 -39.68
N SER A 22 -5.71 11.41 -39.47
CA SER A 22 -6.27 11.58 -38.13
C SER A 22 -6.60 10.21 -37.53
N ALA A 23 -5.65 9.61 -36.86
CA ALA A 23 -5.92 8.52 -35.98
C ALA A 23 -6.61 9.10 -34.75
N CYS A 24 -7.94 8.93 -34.68
CA CYS A 24 -8.69 9.04 -33.42
C CYS A 24 -8.14 8.00 -32.47
N GLY A 25 -7.10 8.36 -31.75
CA GLY A 25 -6.65 7.62 -30.58
C GLY A 25 -7.69 7.76 -29.49
N SER A 26 -8.56 6.75 -29.36
CA SER A 26 -9.36 6.56 -28.16
C SER A 26 -8.40 6.45 -27.01
N SER A 27 -8.18 7.55 -26.28
CA SER A 27 -7.52 7.51 -24.98
C SER A 27 -8.42 6.74 -24.04
N THR A 28 -8.19 5.44 -23.98
CA THR A 28 -8.73 4.62 -22.89
C THR A 28 -8.06 5.15 -21.62
N ILE A 29 -8.79 6.02 -20.92
CA ILE A 29 -8.44 6.39 -19.55
C ILE A 29 -8.59 5.09 -18.75
N THR A 30 -7.51 4.35 -18.64
CA THR A 30 -7.41 3.29 -17.64
C THR A 30 -7.44 3.99 -16.29
N ARG A 31 -8.64 4.19 -15.75
CA ARG A 31 -8.79 4.44 -14.34
C ARG A 31 -8.18 3.23 -13.65
N SER A 32 -6.94 3.37 -13.20
CA SER A 32 -6.43 2.53 -12.12
C SER A 32 -7.29 2.86 -10.90
N SER A 33 -8.47 2.26 -10.85
CA SER A 33 -9.12 2.02 -9.58
C SER A 33 -8.13 1.16 -8.81
N SER A 34 -7.35 1.79 -7.95
CA SER A 34 -6.78 1.09 -6.81
C SER A 34 -7.98 0.67 -5.98
N ALA A 35 -8.64 -0.40 -6.43
CA ALA A 35 -9.55 -1.12 -5.59
C ALA A 35 -8.71 -1.49 -4.38
N VAL A 36 -9.03 -0.89 -3.23
CA VAL A 36 -8.63 -1.41 -1.94
C VAL A 36 -9.28 -2.79 -1.90
N THR A 37 -8.55 -3.77 -2.38
CA THR A 37 -8.97 -5.16 -2.29
C THR A 37 -8.85 -5.46 -0.80
N ASN A 38 -9.97 -5.45 -0.10
CA ASN A 38 -10.06 -6.05 1.22
C ASN A 38 -9.78 -7.53 1.00
N THR A 39 -8.55 -7.92 1.21
CA THR A 39 -8.14 -9.30 1.15
C THR A 39 -8.45 -9.88 2.51
N ASP A 40 -9.55 -10.65 2.59
CA ASP A 40 -9.84 -11.45 3.76
C ASP A 40 -9.00 -12.71 3.67
N ASP A 41 -7.99 -12.82 4.51
CA ASP A 41 -7.13 -14.00 4.59
C ASP A 41 -7.45 -14.81 5.84
N TYR A 42 -7.47 -16.13 5.69
CA TYR A 42 -7.77 -17.08 6.75
C TYR A 42 -6.56 -17.94 7.10
N GLY A 43 -6.16 -17.94 8.36
CA GLY A 43 -5.16 -18.85 8.88
C GLY A 43 -4.10 -18.21 9.78
N ALA A 44 -3.62 -18.98 10.76
CA ALA A 44 -2.59 -18.53 11.71
C ALA A 44 -1.21 -18.33 11.05
N ASP A 45 -0.99 -18.96 9.91
CA ASP A 45 0.31 -18.94 9.22
C ASP A 45 0.47 -17.74 8.27
N ILE A 46 -0.60 -16.98 8.06
CA ILE A 46 -0.56 -15.81 7.19
C ILE A 46 -0.10 -14.59 7.99
N PRO A 47 1.10 -14.08 7.74
CA PRO A 47 1.58 -12.89 8.44
C PRO A 47 0.92 -11.62 7.92
N VAL A 48 0.57 -10.73 8.80
CA VAL A 48 0.24 -9.34 8.46
C VAL A 48 1.53 -8.60 8.11
N ARG A 49 1.67 -8.19 6.86
CA ARG A 49 2.84 -7.47 6.35
C ARG A 49 2.61 -5.97 6.44
N VAL A 50 3.52 -5.27 7.09
CA VAL A 50 3.54 -3.81 7.16
C VAL A 50 4.59 -3.32 6.17
N THR A 51 4.14 -2.71 5.08
CA THR A 51 5.01 -2.22 4.01
C THR A 51 5.09 -0.69 4.05
N VAL A 52 5.88 -0.10 3.17
CA VAL A 52 5.90 1.36 2.98
C VAL A 52 4.56 1.93 2.51
N ALA A 53 3.73 1.12 1.86
CA ALA A 53 2.47 1.54 1.22
C ALA A 53 1.21 1.16 2.01
N ALA A 54 1.22 0.06 2.75
CA ALA A 54 0.00 -0.45 3.39
C ALA A 54 0.30 -1.58 4.38
N VAL A 55 -0.72 -1.93 5.14
CA VAL A 55 -0.83 -3.18 5.91
C VAL A 55 -1.60 -4.21 5.09
N LYS A 56 -1.07 -5.43 4.97
CA LYS A 56 -1.71 -6.53 4.20
C LYS A 56 -1.52 -7.89 4.86
N PRO A 57 -2.59 -8.70 5.00
CA PRO A 57 -3.98 -8.35 4.71
C PRO A 57 -4.51 -7.28 5.68
N SER A 58 -5.52 -6.51 5.27
CA SER A 58 -6.20 -5.57 6.15
C SER A 58 -7.21 -6.24 7.07
N THR A 59 -7.66 -7.44 6.71
CA THR A 59 -8.50 -8.30 7.54
C THR A 59 -7.85 -9.68 7.62
N LEU A 60 -7.57 -10.12 8.84
CA LEU A 60 -7.05 -11.45 9.13
C LEU A 60 -8.05 -12.21 10.00
N HIS A 61 -8.46 -13.39 9.56
CA HIS A 61 -9.32 -14.28 10.32
C HIS A 61 -8.50 -15.38 11.00
N LEU A 62 -8.65 -15.51 12.30
CA LEU A 62 -7.97 -16.53 13.11
C LEU A 62 -8.99 -17.43 13.80
N PHE A 63 -8.64 -18.70 13.92
CA PHE A 63 -9.44 -19.64 14.70
C PHE A 63 -8.88 -19.78 16.11
N ASN A 64 -9.75 -19.74 17.12
CA ASN A 64 -9.56 -20.08 18.53
C ASN A 64 -8.15 -19.89 19.13
N GLY A 65 -7.97 -18.82 19.89
CA GLY A 65 -6.81 -18.64 20.78
C GLY A 65 -5.45 -18.54 20.08
N VAL A 66 -5.47 -18.28 18.79
CA VAL A 66 -4.29 -18.20 17.94
C VAL A 66 -3.65 -16.81 18.04
N GLN A 67 -2.37 -16.78 17.84
CA GLN A 67 -1.57 -15.57 17.84
C GLN A 67 -1.50 -15.00 16.42
N ALA A 68 -1.56 -13.69 16.28
CA ALA A 68 -1.30 -13.02 15.00
C ALA A 68 0.19 -12.77 14.82
N THR A 69 0.69 -13.00 13.62
CA THR A 69 2.09 -12.70 13.27
C THR A 69 2.14 -11.47 12.39
N PHE A 70 3.02 -10.54 12.73
CA PHE A 70 3.28 -9.32 11.97
C PHE A 70 4.72 -9.31 11.45
N VAL A 71 4.92 -8.77 10.26
CA VAL A 71 6.24 -8.60 9.64
C VAL A 71 6.37 -7.18 9.15
N ASN A 72 7.43 -6.49 9.56
CA ASN A 72 7.75 -5.17 9.04
C ASN A 72 8.64 -5.30 7.80
N GLU A 73 8.07 -5.05 6.63
CA GLU A 73 8.78 -5.04 5.34
C GLU A 73 9.20 -3.61 4.93
N ASP A 74 9.01 -2.63 5.82
CA ASP A 74 9.49 -1.28 5.61
C ASP A 74 10.92 -1.10 6.16
N SER A 75 11.62 -0.12 5.66
CA SER A 75 12.93 0.32 6.17
C SER A 75 12.84 1.16 7.45
N ALA A 76 11.64 1.61 7.83
CA ALA A 76 11.39 2.39 9.03
C ALA A 76 10.81 1.52 10.15
N VAL A 77 11.05 1.92 11.41
CA VAL A 77 10.37 1.33 12.57
C VAL A 77 8.87 1.61 12.45
N ARG A 78 8.03 0.60 12.69
CA ARG A 78 6.59 0.70 12.70
C ARG A 78 6.02 0.42 14.08
N SER A 79 5.04 1.22 14.47
CA SER A 79 4.35 1.06 15.75
C SER A 79 2.87 0.85 15.48
N LEU A 80 2.40 -0.37 15.68
CA LEU A 80 0.99 -0.68 15.59
C LEU A 80 0.35 -0.50 16.97
N VAL A 81 -0.79 0.14 17.01
CA VAL A 81 -1.56 0.38 18.22
C VAL A 81 -3.00 -0.10 18.04
N VAL A 82 -3.55 -0.68 19.09
CA VAL A 82 -4.96 -1.08 19.07
C VAL A 82 -5.86 0.16 19.00
N ASP A 83 -6.90 0.08 18.19
CA ASP A 83 -7.98 1.06 18.20
C ASP A 83 -9.00 0.68 19.28
N THR A 84 -8.86 1.29 20.46
CA THR A 84 -9.69 0.98 21.64
C THR A 84 -11.12 1.45 21.49
N VAL A 85 -11.43 2.33 20.54
CA VAL A 85 -12.81 2.77 20.28
C VAL A 85 -13.57 1.72 19.48
N ARG A 86 -12.88 1.04 18.56
CA ARG A 86 -13.48 0.02 17.68
C ARG A 86 -13.35 -1.39 18.24
N SER A 87 -12.39 -1.61 19.14
CA SER A 87 -12.13 -2.92 19.77
C SER A 87 -12.79 -2.96 21.14
N ASP A 88 -13.70 -3.89 21.33
CA ASP A 88 -14.52 -4.00 22.53
C ASP A 88 -13.92 -4.88 23.65
N GLN A 89 -12.80 -5.54 23.38
CA GLN A 89 -12.17 -6.48 24.31
C GLN A 89 -10.77 -6.05 24.74
N ALA A 90 -10.51 -6.09 26.05
CA ALA A 90 -9.24 -5.71 26.64
C ALA A 90 -8.06 -6.55 26.11
N GLY A 91 -8.28 -7.83 25.77
CA GLY A 91 -7.27 -8.72 25.20
C GLY A 91 -6.74 -8.29 23.84
N CYS A 92 -7.44 -7.40 23.13
CA CYS A 92 -6.97 -6.81 21.89
C CYS A 92 -5.71 -5.95 22.07
N ALA A 93 -5.38 -5.54 23.31
CA ALA A 93 -4.17 -4.79 23.61
C ALA A 93 -2.88 -5.52 23.17
N ALA A 94 -2.95 -6.85 22.99
CA ALA A 94 -1.86 -7.65 22.44
C ALA A 94 -1.42 -7.22 21.01
N LEU A 95 -2.27 -6.47 20.28
CA LEU A 95 -1.93 -5.88 18.97
C LEU A 95 -1.10 -4.59 19.08
N THR A 96 -0.84 -4.10 20.29
CA THR A 96 0.05 -2.95 20.46
C THR A 96 1.49 -3.43 20.44
N ILE A 97 2.15 -3.29 19.30
CA ILE A 97 3.49 -3.82 19.05
C ILE A 97 4.36 -2.79 18.32
N VAL A 98 5.66 -2.86 18.59
CA VAL A 98 6.68 -2.11 17.84
C VAL A 98 7.48 -3.12 17.03
N LEU A 99 7.70 -2.83 15.77
CA LEU A 99 8.41 -3.66 14.80
C LEU A 99 9.60 -2.90 14.23
N GLN A 100 10.80 -3.44 14.41
CA GLN A 100 12.00 -2.95 13.73
C GLN A 100 11.94 -3.30 12.22
N PRO A 101 12.72 -2.63 11.36
CA PRO A 101 12.83 -3.00 9.96
C PRO A 101 13.22 -4.49 9.81
N GLY A 102 12.43 -5.23 9.01
CA GLY A 102 12.62 -6.67 8.80
C GLY A 102 12.18 -7.57 9.96
N GLU A 103 11.71 -7.01 11.06
CA GLU A 103 11.31 -7.80 12.23
C GLU A 103 10.01 -8.57 11.96
N ARG A 104 10.00 -9.82 12.44
CA ARG A 104 8.80 -10.67 12.54
C ARG A 104 8.45 -10.84 14.01
N LYS A 105 7.22 -10.55 14.37
CA LYS A 105 6.75 -10.63 15.76
C LYS A 105 5.37 -11.27 15.82
N THR A 106 5.21 -12.14 16.78
CA THR A 106 3.94 -12.82 17.06
C THR A 106 3.36 -12.23 18.35
N THR A 107 2.06 -11.97 18.34
CA THR A 107 1.36 -11.42 19.52
C THR A 107 1.19 -12.46 20.61
N GLU A 108 0.83 -12.01 21.80
CA GLU A 108 0.16 -12.88 22.76
C GLU A 108 -1.17 -13.40 22.20
N PRO A 109 -1.73 -14.49 22.75
CA PRO A 109 -3.02 -15.00 22.30
C PRO A 109 -4.11 -13.93 22.36
N LEU A 110 -4.84 -13.80 21.27
CA LEU A 110 -5.96 -12.87 21.15
C LEU A 110 -7.24 -13.46 21.78
N PRO A 111 -8.17 -12.62 22.24
CA PRO A 111 -9.44 -13.08 22.80
C PRO A 111 -10.24 -13.82 21.74
N ARG A 112 -11.07 -14.75 22.16
CA ARG A 112 -11.99 -15.48 21.28
C ARG A 112 -13.18 -14.61 20.92
N PHE A 113 -13.71 -14.83 19.72
CA PHE A 113 -14.92 -14.16 19.23
C PHE A 113 -14.82 -12.63 19.31
N ALA A 114 -13.68 -12.10 18.90
CA ALA A 114 -13.38 -10.68 18.95
C ALA A 114 -13.03 -10.12 17.56
N ALA A 115 -13.28 -8.82 17.40
CA ALA A 115 -12.75 -8.03 16.31
C ALA A 115 -11.77 -7.00 16.88
N CYS A 116 -10.47 -7.26 16.74
CA CYS A 116 -9.41 -6.42 17.25
C CYS A 116 -8.90 -5.51 16.15
N TYR A 117 -9.27 -4.25 16.20
CA TYR A 117 -8.85 -3.24 15.25
C TYR A 117 -7.51 -2.64 15.66
N PHE A 118 -6.66 -2.40 14.68
CA PHE A 118 -5.35 -1.76 14.88
C PHE A 118 -5.04 -0.76 13.78
N ARG A 119 -4.08 0.12 14.05
CA ARG A 119 -3.58 1.12 13.10
C ARG A 119 -2.11 1.40 13.34
N ASP A 120 -1.42 1.91 12.33
CA ASP A 120 -0.08 2.46 12.51
C ASP A 120 -0.17 3.81 13.26
N ALA A 121 0.55 3.90 14.38
CA ALA A 121 0.58 5.12 15.20
C ALA A 121 1.16 6.33 14.47
N GLN A 122 2.01 6.11 13.46
CA GLN A 122 2.60 7.18 12.65
C GLN A 122 1.65 7.66 11.53
N ARG A 123 0.65 6.85 11.16
CA ARG A 123 -0.33 7.14 10.09
C ARG A 123 -1.76 6.81 10.53
N PRO A 124 -2.22 7.37 11.65
CA PRO A 124 -3.47 6.91 12.28
C PRO A 124 -4.73 7.19 11.45
N ALA A 125 -4.68 8.18 10.56
CA ALA A 125 -5.82 8.53 9.69
C ALA A 125 -5.77 7.84 8.31
N ASP A 126 -4.67 7.18 7.97
CA ASP A 126 -4.50 6.53 6.68
C ASP A 126 -5.11 5.13 6.72
N MET A 127 -6.19 4.93 5.98
CA MET A 127 -6.93 3.67 5.91
C MET A 127 -6.06 2.50 5.39
N ALA A 128 -5.03 2.79 4.59
CA ALA A 128 -4.11 1.76 4.11
C ALA A 128 -3.25 1.17 5.23
N PHE A 129 -3.14 1.85 6.36
CA PHE A 129 -2.37 1.46 7.54
C PHE A 129 -3.25 1.06 8.73
N GLN A 130 -4.47 0.66 8.44
CA GLN A 130 -5.41 0.12 9.42
C GLN A 130 -5.76 -1.32 9.07
N GLY A 131 -6.11 -2.10 10.09
CA GLY A 131 -6.55 -3.46 9.89
C GLY A 131 -7.38 -3.99 11.05
N VAL A 132 -7.87 -5.19 10.87
CA VAL A 132 -8.62 -5.94 11.89
C VAL A 132 -8.19 -7.40 11.92
N VAL A 133 -8.03 -7.93 13.12
CA VAL A 133 -7.90 -9.37 13.36
C VAL A 133 -9.22 -9.83 13.96
N VAL A 134 -9.89 -10.74 13.26
CA VAL A 134 -11.16 -11.34 13.69
C VAL A 134 -10.87 -12.75 14.18
N THR A 135 -11.26 -13.04 15.40
CA THR A 135 -11.12 -14.37 16.01
C THR A 135 -12.46 -15.09 16.09
N HIS A 136 -12.47 -16.39 15.81
CA HIS A 136 -13.66 -17.24 15.77
C HIS A 136 -13.64 -18.32 16.85
#